data_898d64e308b399590a9f160585e46979
#
_entry.id   898d64e308b399590a9f160585e46979
#
_cell.length_a   1.000
_cell.length_b   1.000
_cell.length_c   1.000
_cell.angle_alpha   90.00
_cell.angle_beta   90.00
_cell.angle_gamma   90.00
#
_symmetry.space_group_name_H-M   'P 1'
#
loop_
_entity.id
_entity.type
_entity.pdbx_description
1 polymer ?
#
loop_
_entity_poly.entity_id
_entity_poly.type
_entity_poly.pdbx_seq_one_letter_code
_entity_poly.pdbx_strand_id
1 'polypeptide(L)'
;MTDLRNILWIEFRKIYRSKLLLYCGIALTLVPLMSSLMIFIFQNPDLARKMGIISAKANLMGGTADWSTFLGVISMGLAMAGMFLFSLIESWIFGREFTEATLKDMLAVPVPRLAIVLGKFIVTMTICFLFTLEVVIFSVTAGFILKMPPVPLSLILNGLW
;
A
#
# COMPACT_ATOMS: atom_id res chain seq x y z
N MET A 1 17.97 -17.36 -21.06
CA MET A 1 16.71 -16.60 -20.87
C MET A 1 15.58 -17.45 -20.26
N THR A 2 15.57 -18.75 -20.45
CA THR A 2 14.59 -19.69 -19.84
C THR A 2 14.67 -19.73 -18.31
N ASP A 3 15.87 -19.55 -17.74
CA ASP A 3 16.09 -19.68 -16.30
C ASP A 3 15.46 -18.55 -15.50
N LEU A 4 15.58 -17.29 -15.93
CA LEU A 4 15.01 -16.14 -15.23
C LEU A 4 13.48 -16.20 -15.19
N ARG A 5 12.85 -16.57 -16.31
CA ARG A 5 11.38 -16.74 -16.39
C ARG A 5 10.88 -17.82 -15.44
N ASN A 6 11.59 -18.93 -15.36
CA ASN A 6 11.25 -20.03 -14.47
C ASN A 6 11.43 -19.63 -13.00
N ILE A 7 12.49 -18.90 -12.68
CA ILE A 7 12.73 -18.35 -11.33
C ILE A 7 11.59 -17.42 -10.94
N LEU A 8 11.25 -16.45 -11.79
CA LEU A 8 10.14 -15.51 -11.54
C LEU A 8 8.82 -16.25 -11.32
N TRP A 9 8.51 -17.25 -12.15
CA TRP A 9 7.29 -18.04 -12.02
C TRP A 9 7.23 -18.78 -10.68
N ILE A 10 8.34 -19.41 -10.27
CA ILE A 10 8.43 -20.14 -9.01
C ILE A 10 8.27 -19.17 -7.82
N GLU A 11 8.98 -18.04 -7.83
CA GLU A 11 8.90 -17.03 -6.76
C GLU A 11 7.49 -16.43 -6.67
N PHE A 12 6.87 -16.07 -7.79
CA PHE A 12 5.49 -15.56 -7.81
C PHE A 12 4.50 -16.58 -7.26
N ARG A 13 4.64 -17.86 -7.62
CA ARG A 13 3.78 -18.93 -7.14
C ARG A 13 3.94 -19.19 -5.64
N LYS A 14 5.17 -19.10 -5.12
CA LYS A 14 5.45 -19.22 -3.68
C LYS A 14 4.73 -18.13 -2.89
N ILE A 15 4.82 -16.89 -3.36
CA ILE A 15 4.24 -15.74 -2.70
C ILE A 15 2.72 -15.76 -2.80
N TYR A 16 2.17 -16.06 -3.97
CA TYR A 16 0.72 -16.15 -4.18
C TYR A 16 0.04 -17.17 -3.26
N ARG A 17 0.74 -18.24 -2.91
CA ARG A 17 0.25 -19.26 -1.98
C ARG A 17 0.40 -18.86 -0.50
N SER A 18 1.10 -17.78 -0.21
CA SER A 18 1.29 -17.33 1.16
C SER A 18 0.10 -16.49 1.63
N LYS A 19 -0.30 -16.71 2.87
CA LYS A 19 -1.33 -15.90 3.54
C LYS A 19 -0.84 -14.48 3.85
N LEU A 20 0.48 -14.25 3.76
CA LEU A 20 1.08 -12.94 4.05
C LEU A 20 0.53 -11.84 3.13
N LEU A 21 0.44 -12.11 1.82
CA LEU A 21 -0.11 -11.15 0.87
C LEU A 21 -1.54 -10.74 1.23
N LEU A 22 -2.36 -11.70 1.62
CA LEU A 22 -3.73 -11.43 2.01
C LEU A 22 -3.79 -10.52 3.25
N TYR A 23 -2.98 -10.80 4.27
CA TYR A 23 -2.94 -9.96 5.46
C TYR A 23 -2.40 -8.56 5.18
N CYS A 24 -1.35 -8.44 4.37
CA CYS A 24 -0.80 -7.15 3.97
C CYS A 24 -1.78 -6.33 3.11
N GLY A 25 -2.49 -6.96 2.18
CA GLY A 25 -3.53 -6.32 1.38
C GLY A 25 -4.67 -5.79 2.27
N ILE A 26 -5.21 -6.63 3.17
CA ILE A 26 -6.22 -6.20 4.13
C ILE A 26 -5.71 -5.03 5.00
N ALA A 27 -4.47 -5.10 5.48
CA ALA A 27 -3.89 -4.03 6.29
C ALA A 27 -3.75 -2.72 5.51
N LEU A 28 -3.35 -2.79 4.23
CA LEU A 28 -3.24 -1.61 3.37
C LEU A 28 -4.60 -1.01 3.00
N THR A 29 -5.65 -1.81 2.83
CA THR A 29 -7.02 -1.30 2.58
C THR A 29 -7.59 -0.51 3.76
N LEU A 30 -7.07 -0.72 4.97
CA LEU A 30 -7.46 0.09 6.13
C LEU A 30 -7.07 1.56 5.97
N VAL A 31 -6.01 1.89 5.22
CA VAL A 31 -5.56 3.27 5.01
C VAL A 31 -6.64 4.11 4.31
N PRO A 32 -7.14 3.76 3.12
CA PRO A 32 -8.21 4.52 2.47
C PRO A 32 -9.54 4.44 3.24
N LEU A 33 -9.83 3.35 3.95
CA LEU A 33 -11.04 3.25 4.77
C LEU A 33 -11.02 4.25 5.93
N MET A 34 -9.92 4.31 6.69
CA MET A 34 -9.79 5.26 7.80
C MET A 34 -9.77 6.71 7.31
N SER A 35 -9.10 6.97 6.19
CA SER A 35 -9.10 8.30 5.57
C SER A 35 -10.49 8.72 5.12
N SER A 36 -11.27 7.82 4.52
CA SER A 36 -12.64 8.10 4.09
C SER A 36 -13.59 8.32 5.26
N LEU A 37 -13.46 7.57 6.36
CA LEU A 37 -14.19 7.80 7.60
C LEU A 37 -13.86 9.18 8.18
N MET A 38 -12.61 9.58 8.18
CA MET A 38 -12.19 10.90 8.66
C MET A 38 -12.84 12.03 7.86
N ILE A 39 -12.84 11.94 6.53
CA ILE A 39 -13.49 12.91 5.67
C ILE A 39 -15.01 12.92 5.85
N PHE A 40 -15.64 11.76 5.99
CA PHE A 40 -17.06 11.65 6.27
C PHE A 40 -17.45 12.37 7.57
N ILE A 41 -16.63 12.25 8.61
CA ILE A 41 -16.80 12.99 9.88
C ILE A 41 -16.67 14.50 9.66
N PHE A 42 -15.72 14.95 8.83
CA PHE A 42 -15.56 16.37 8.49
C PHE A 42 -16.75 16.93 7.73
N GLN A 43 -17.38 16.14 6.86
CA GLN A 43 -18.61 16.52 6.15
C GLN A 43 -19.84 16.62 7.06
N ASN A 44 -19.81 15.95 8.22
CA ASN A 44 -20.94 15.86 9.15
C ASN A 44 -20.58 16.35 10.56
N PRO A 45 -20.49 17.68 10.78
CA PRO A 45 -20.04 18.25 12.06
C PRO A 45 -20.93 17.89 13.24
N ASP A 46 -22.23 17.64 13.00
CA ASP A 46 -23.17 17.23 14.05
C ASP A 46 -22.88 15.81 14.57
N LEU A 47 -22.47 14.89 13.69
CA LEU A 47 -22.00 13.57 14.09
C LEU A 47 -20.71 13.65 14.89
N ALA A 48 -19.76 14.49 14.44
CA ALA A 48 -18.52 14.74 15.14
C ALA A 48 -18.74 15.25 16.58
N ARG A 49 -19.72 16.14 16.77
CA ARG A 49 -20.12 16.66 18.09
C ARG A 49 -20.70 15.56 18.96
N LYS A 50 -21.63 14.75 18.44
CA LYS A 50 -22.27 13.63 19.18
C LYS A 50 -21.27 12.55 19.60
N MET A 51 -20.23 12.30 18.79
CA MET A 51 -19.19 11.33 19.09
C MET A 51 -18.11 11.87 20.05
N GLY A 52 -18.18 13.13 20.48
CA GLY A 52 -17.17 13.73 21.32
C GLY A 52 -15.80 13.90 20.66
N ILE A 53 -15.72 13.68 19.33
CA ILE A 53 -14.48 13.81 18.53
C ILE A 53 -14.31 15.28 18.15
N ILE A 54 -14.46 16.17 19.13
CA ILE A 54 -14.70 17.56 18.83
C ILE A 54 -13.46 18.39 18.62
N SER A 55 -13.65 19.16 17.61
CA SER A 55 -13.42 20.60 17.36
C SER A 55 -12.03 21.16 17.60
N ALA A 56 -11.28 20.81 18.59
CA ALA A 56 -9.92 21.34 18.75
C ALA A 56 -8.93 20.70 17.77
N LYS A 57 -8.99 19.37 17.56
CA LYS A 57 -8.09 18.69 16.61
C LYS A 57 -8.51 18.84 15.14
N ALA A 58 -9.81 18.88 14.84
CA ALA A 58 -10.29 19.12 13.48
C ALA A 58 -9.97 20.54 13.02
N ASN A 59 -10.09 21.52 13.89
CA ASN A 59 -9.66 22.89 13.61
C ASN A 59 -8.13 23.05 13.56
N LEU A 60 -7.38 22.26 14.32
CA LEU A 60 -5.90 22.28 14.28
C LEU A 60 -5.33 21.65 13.01
N MET A 61 -6.05 20.72 12.38
CA MET A 61 -5.63 20.11 11.11
C MET A 61 -6.06 20.93 9.89
N GLY A 62 -6.85 22.02 10.06
CA GLY A 62 -7.31 22.85 8.95
C GLY A 62 -8.07 22.08 7.88
N GLY A 63 -8.67 20.92 8.26
CA GLY A 63 -9.19 19.94 7.34
C GLY A 63 -10.49 20.41 6.72
N THR A 64 -10.40 20.86 5.49
CA THR A 64 -11.54 20.96 4.56
C THR A 64 -11.83 19.57 3.99
N ALA A 65 -13.11 19.25 3.77
CA ALA A 65 -13.51 17.98 3.15
C ALA A 65 -13.31 18.07 1.63
N ASP A 66 -12.08 18.24 1.21
CA ASP A 66 -11.66 18.35 -0.19
C ASP A 66 -10.68 17.25 -0.59
N TRP A 67 -10.46 17.10 -1.90
CA TRP A 67 -9.53 16.11 -2.45
C TRP A 67 -8.09 16.32 -1.98
N SER A 68 -7.67 17.56 -1.77
CA SER A 68 -6.31 17.88 -1.33
C SER A 68 -6.04 17.31 0.05
N THR A 69 -6.94 17.57 1.00
CA THR A 69 -6.86 17.03 2.36
C THR A 69 -6.94 15.50 2.35
N PHE A 70 -7.87 14.93 1.57
CA PHE A 70 -8.06 13.49 1.47
C PHE A 70 -6.81 12.77 0.95
N LEU A 71 -6.28 13.22 -0.18
CA LEU A 71 -5.07 12.65 -0.77
C LEU A 71 -3.84 12.87 0.11
N GLY A 72 -3.78 14.01 0.82
CA GLY A 72 -2.73 14.28 1.81
C GLY A 72 -2.74 13.28 2.95
N VAL A 73 -3.90 12.97 3.51
CA VAL A 73 -4.05 11.97 4.59
C VAL A 73 -3.70 10.57 4.08
N ILE A 74 -4.15 10.20 2.87
CA ILE A 74 -3.83 8.90 2.27
C ILE A 74 -2.33 8.78 1.99
N SER A 75 -1.70 9.80 1.42
CA SER A 75 -0.25 9.76 1.13
C SER A 75 0.58 9.65 2.41
N MET A 76 0.20 10.35 3.48
CA MET A 76 0.84 10.23 4.78
C MET A 76 0.64 8.85 5.40
N GLY A 77 -0.60 8.34 5.35
CA GLY A 77 -0.93 6.99 5.83
C GLY A 77 -0.19 5.91 5.04
N LEU A 78 -0.12 6.04 3.71
CA LEU A 78 0.62 5.11 2.86
C LEU A 78 2.13 5.19 3.09
N ALA A 79 2.68 6.38 3.31
CA ALA A 79 4.10 6.53 3.64
C ALA A 79 4.45 5.80 4.94
N MET A 80 3.64 5.94 5.98
CA MET A 80 3.89 5.28 7.27
C MET A 80 3.60 3.77 7.24
N ALA A 81 2.37 3.39 6.89
CA ALA A 81 1.96 2.00 6.88
C ALA A 81 2.63 1.21 5.75
N GLY A 82 2.78 1.82 4.56
CA GLY A 82 3.44 1.23 3.41
C GLY A 82 4.90 0.93 3.68
N MET A 83 5.65 1.88 4.25
CA MET A 83 7.06 1.65 4.60
C MET A 83 7.20 0.44 5.52
N PHE A 84 6.35 0.32 6.55
CA PHE A 84 6.38 -0.80 7.48
C PHE A 84 6.01 -2.12 6.79
N LEU A 85 4.88 -2.16 6.07
CA LEU A 85 4.37 -3.37 5.44
C LEU A 85 5.26 -3.84 4.28
N PHE A 86 5.79 -2.92 3.47
CA PHE A 86 6.69 -3.27 2.38
C PHE A 86 8.02 -3.83 2.91
N SER A 87 8.57 -3.25 3.98
CA SER A 87 9.76 -3.80 4.64
C SER A 87 9.50 -5.19 5.21
N LEU A 88 8.31 -5.45 5.73
CA LEU A 88 7.91 -6.76 6.23
C LEU A 88 7.80 -7.78 5.08
N ILE A 89 7.19 -7.41 3.96
CA ILE A 89 7.10 -8.25 2.76
C ILE A 89 8.49 -8.59 2.23
N GLU A 90 9.35 -7.58 2.12
CA GLU A 90 10.72 -7.74 1.64
C GLU A 90 11.53 -8.67 2.56
N SER A 91 11.48 -8.41 3.86
CA SER A 91 12.13 -9.25 4.87
C SER A 91 11.65 -10.71 4.79
N TRP A 92 10.36 -10.92 4.59
CA TRP A 92 9.80 -12.27 4.46
C TRP A 92 10.25 -12.96 3.16
N ILE A 93 10.23 -12.28 2.02
CA ILE A 93 10.65 -12.84 0.73
C ILE A 93 12.12 -13.28 0.75
N PHE A 94 12.99 -12.45 1.35
CA PHE A 94 14.42 -12.75 1.44
C PHE A 94 14.74 -13.71 2.60
N GLY A 95 14.01 -13.64 3.71
CA GLY A 95 14.26 -14.45 4.90
C GLY A 95 13.69 -15.85 4.85
N ARG A 96 12.69 -16.11 4.01
CA ARG A 96 11.95 -17.37 3.96
C ARG A 96 12.84 -18.60 3.77
N GLU A 97 13.85 -18.52 2.91
CA GLU A 97 14.73 -19.65 2.59
C GLU A 97 15.63 -20.04 3.75
N PHE A 98 15.95 -19.08 4.62
CA PHE A 98 16.66 -19.36 5.86
C PHE A 98 15.75 -20.11 6.85
N THR A 99 14.50 -19.67 6.95
CA THR A 99 13.51 -20.26 7.86
C THR A 99 13.10 -21.67 7.43
N GLU A 100 12.95 -21.91 6.13
CA GLU A 100 12.58 -23.21 5.57
C GLU A 100 13.79 -24.17 5.41
N ALA A 101 15.00 -23.75 5.78
CA ALA A 101 16.27 -24.50 5.62
C ALA A 101 16.55 -24.96 4.17
N THR A 102 15.91 -24.34 3.18
CA THR A 102 16.03 -24.69 1.75
C THR A 102 17.21 -24.00 1.06
N LEU A 103 17.97 -23.17 1.80
CA LEU A 103 19.11 -22.44 1.27
C LEU A 103 20.16 -23.36 0.63
N LYS A 104 20.43 -24.53 1.24
CA LYS A 104 21.40 -25.52 0.73
C LYS A 104 20.96 -26.06 -0.62
N ASP A 105 19.68 -26.39 -0.77
CA ASP A 105 19.10 -26.93 -2.00
C ASP A 105 19.14 -25.91 -3.14
N MET A 106 18.89 -24.64 -2.80
CA MET A 106 18.92 -23.55 -3.74
C MET A 106 20.34 -23.23 -4.24
N LEU A 107 21.35 -23.41 -3.38
CA LEU A 107 22.75 -23.24 -3.76
C LEU A 107 23.33 -24.41 -4.55
N ALA A 108 22.68 -25.58 -4.50
CA ALA A 108 23.06 -26.77 -5.27
C ALA A 108 22.58 -26.72 -6.73
N VAL A 109 21.62 -25.86 -7.06
CA VAL A 109 21.13 -25.69 -8.44
C VAL A 109 22.15 -24.91 -9.26
N PRO A 110 22.47 -25.32 -10.51
CA PRO A 110 23.44 -24.62 -11.37
C PRO A 110 22.82 -23.36 -12.01
N VAL A 111 22.40 -22.41 -11.17
CA VAL A 111 21.81 -21.12 -11.58
C VAL A 111 22.67 -19.99 -11.00
N PRO A 112 22.94 -18.92 -11.77
CA PRO A 112 23.68 -17.77 -11.26
C PRO A 112 22.98 -17.15 -10.05
N ARG A 113 23.70 -16.98 -8.94
CA ARG A 113 23.17 -16.38 -7.70
C ARG A 113 22.52 -15.02 -7.94
N LEU A 114 23.10 -14.23 -8.85
CA LEU A 114 22.57 -12.94 -9.25
C LEU A 114 21.15 -13.05 -9.84
N ALA A 115 20.88 -14.09 -10.65
CA ALA A 115 19.56 -14.30 -11.24
C ALA A 115 18.48 -14.59 -10.18
N ILE A 116 18.84 -15.28 -9.10
CA ILE A 116 17.94 -15.57 -7.97
C ILE A 116 17.60 -14.27 -7.23
N VAL A 117 18.63 -13.46 -6.89
CA VAL A 117 18.43 -12.19 -6.18
C VAL A 117 17.62 -11.21 -7.04
N LEU A 118 17.95 -11.09 -8.33
CA LEU A 118 17.16 -10.26 -9.26
C LEU A 118 15.73 -10.72 -9.40
N GLY A 119 15.49 -12.04 -9.44
CA GLY A 119 14.16 -12.60 -9.49
C GLY A 119 13.32 -12.19 -8.28
N LYS A 120 13.87 -12.30 -7.07
CA LYS A 120 13.21 -11.88 -5.83
C LYS A 120 12.93 -10.38 -5.83
N PHE A 121 13.91 -9.58 -6.23
CA PHE A 121 13.75 -8.12 -6.29
C PHE A 121 12.63 -7.69 -7.26
N ILE A 122 12.59 -8.27 -8.46
CA ILE A 122 11.54 -8.00 -9.45
C ILE A 122 10.16 -8.36 -8.90
N VAL A 123 10.03 -9.53 -8.26
CA VAL A 123 8.77 -9.97 -7.67
C VAL A 123 8.34 -9.06 -6.53
N THR A 124 9.26 -8.66 -5.64
CA THR A 124 8.97 -7.71 -4.55
C THR A 124 8.47 -6.38 -5.10
N MET A 125 9.18 -5.81 -6.09
CA MET A 125 8.77 -4.56 -6.74
C MET A 125 7.39 -4.66 -7.37
N THR A 126 7.09 -5.77 -8.04
CA THR A 126 5.77 -6.01 -8.64
C THR A 126 4.67 -6.04 -7.58
N ILE A 127 4.90 -6.70 -6.45
CA ILE A 127 3.93 -6.79 -5.36
C ILE A 127 3.70 -5.41 -4.72
N CYS A 128 4.76 -4.68 -4.42
CA CYS A 128 4.66 -3.32 -3.87
C CYS A 128 3.89 -2.39 -4.82
N PHE A 129 4.14 -2.50 -6.13
CA PHE A 129 3.41 -1.75 -7.14
C PHE A 129 1.92 -2.11 -7.17
N LEU A 130 1.58 -3.41 -7.12
CA LEU A 130 0.19 -3.87 -7.09
C LEU A 130 -0.55 -3.38 -5.85
N PHE A 131 0.07 -3.42 -4.67
CA PHE A 131 -0.53 -2.90 -3.44
C PHE A 131 -0.70 -1.37 -3.46
N THR A 132 0.27 -0.65 -4.03
CA THR A 132 0.10 0.79 -4.22
C THR A 132 -1.07 1.10 -5.15
N LEU A 133 -1.20 0.35 -6.24
CA LEU A 133 -2.31 0.46 -7.17
C LEU A 133 -3.66 0.14 -6.50
N GLU A 134 -3.71 -0.89 -5.66
CA GLU A 134 -4.86 -1.24 -4.83
C GLU A 134 -5.30 -0.06 -3.98
N VAL A 135 -4.38 0.54 -3.20
CA VAL A 135 -4.69 1.70 -2.35
C VAL A 135 -5.20 2.88 -3.18
N VAL A 136 -4.61 3.16 -4.35
CA VAL A 136 -5.07 4.24 -5.24
C VAL A 136 -6.49 3.98 -5.73
N ILE A 137 -6.80 2.76 -6.18
CA ILE A 137 -8.15 2.39 -6.65
C ILE A 137 -9.17 2.56 -5.54
N PHE A 138 -8.91 2.03 -4.34
CA PHE A 138 -9.80 2.19 -3.19
C PHE A 138 -9.98 3.66 -2.78
N SER A 139 -8.90 4.45 -2.84
CA SER A 139 -8.95 5.87 -2.51
C SER A 139 -9.81 6.67 -3.49
N VAL A 140 -9.63 6.43 -4.78
CA VAL A 140 -10.43 7.11 -5.83
C VAL A 140 -11.90 6.71 -5.72
N THR A 141 -12.20 5.42 -5.54
CA THR A 141 -13.58 4.95 -5.38
C THR A 141 -14.23 5.53 -4.14
N ALA A 142 -13.54 5.58 -3.01
CA ALA A 142 -14.03 6.19 -1.77
C ALA A 142 -14.30 7.70 -1.94
N GLY A 143 -13.43 8.42 -2.63
CA GLY A 143 -13.61 9.85 -2.93
C GLY A 143 -14.86 10.12 -3.78
N PHE A 144 -15.14 9.28 -4.77
CA PHE A 144 -16.38 9.36 -5.56
C PHE A 144 -17.64 9.06 -4.72
N ILE A 145 -17.60 8.05 -3.86
CA ILE A 145 -18.72 7.71 -2.98
C ILE A 145 -19.05 8.86 -2.01
N LEU A 146 -18.02 9.53 -1.50
CA LEU A 146 -18.16 10.68 -0.60
C LEU A 146 -18.60 11.97 -1.32
N LYS A 147 -18.83 11.93 -2.65
CA LYS A 147 -19.25 13.09 -3.47
C LYS A 147 -18.39 14.33 -3.23
N MET A 148 -17.08 14.15 -3.17
CA MET A 148 -16.15 15.26 -2.97
C MET A 148 -16.26 16.28 -4.12
N PRO A 149 -16.09 17.59 -3.86
CA PRO A 149 -16.07 18.59 -4.91
C PRO A 149 -14.99 18.27 -5.95
N PRO A 150 -15.23 18.54 -7.24
CA PRO A 150 -14.28 18.22 -8.31
C PRO A 150 -12.92 18.87 -8.04
N VAL A 151 -11.85 18.11 -8.30
CA VAL A 151 -10.49 18.61 -8.15
C VAL A 151 -10.27 19.78 -9.11
N PRO A 152 -9.94 20.98 -8.64
CA PRO A 152 -9.59 22.06 -9.55
C PRO A 152 -8.32 21.66 -10.32
N LEU A 153 -8.35 21.81 -11.65
CA LEU A 153 -7.25 21.42 -12.54
C LEU A 153 -5.90 22.05 -12.13
N SER A 154 -5.96 23.21 -11.47
CA SER A 154 -4.80 23.91 -10.92
C SER A 154 -4.02 23.09 -9.87
N LEU A 155 -4.69 22.26 -9.08
CA LEU A 155 -4.00 21.41 -8.09
C LEU A 155 -3.23 20.26 -8.77
N ILE A 156 -3.74 19.72 -9.87
CA ILE A 156 -3.06 18.67 -10.63
C ILE A 156 -1.80 19.23 -11.29
N LEU A 157 -1.88 20.43 -11.82
CA LEU A 157 -0.75 21.08 -12.49
C LEU A 157 0.32 21.58 -11.50
N ASN A 158 -0.08 22.06 -10.33
CA ASN A 158 0.86 22.53 -9.29
C ASN A 158 1.49 21.42 -8.46
N GLY A 159 0.91 20.21 -8.44
CA GLY A 159 1.47 19.03 -7.75
C GLY A 159 2.52 18.28 -8.56
N LEU A 160 2.81 18.69 -9.78
CA LEU A 160 3.82 18.11 -10.67
C LEU A 160 5.18 18.87 -10.64
N TRP A 161 5.30 19.90 -9.80
CA TRP A 161 6.54 20.69 -9.64
C TRP A 161 7.09 20.63 -8.23
#